data_49b5d9a6958488d7c5f876f9a78a7870
#
_entry.id   49b5d9a6958488d7c5f876f9a78a7870
#
_cell.length_a   1.000
_cell.length_b   1.000
_cell.length_c   1.000
_cell.angle_alpha   90.00
_cell.angle_beta   90.00
_cell.angle_gamma   90.00
#
_symmetry.space_group_name_H-M   'P 1'
#
loop_
_entity.id
_entity.type
_entity.pdbx_description
1 polymer ?
#
loop_
_entity_poly.entity_id
_entity_poly.type
_entity_poly.pdbx_seq_one_letter_code
_entity_poly.pdbx_strand_id
1 'polypeptide(L)'
;MTGRVKTIVAALVLAGAFAAGWVAQGWRADAALAQLRQDHAGVLADIATKTRAAADAVRAYERQAGLALAAADKKSTEDLNNAKAETQRLRDCVRAGTCGVRIVTRYVDQPGGAGPADAAAGGVGDDAITLDAGVSERVLDLRDAIAEDAAKLGYLRQYAGQCERGGVMGQE
;
A
#
# COMPACT_ATOMS: atom_id res chain seq x y z
N MET A 1 26.71 46.54 81.07
CA MET A 1 27.02 46.57 79.57
C MET A 1 27.04 45.20 78.92
N THR A 2 27.16 44.12 79.64
CA THR A 2 27.32 42.72 79.14
C THR A 2 26.05 42.08 78.54
N GLY A 3 24.85 42.52 78.97
CA GLY A 3 23.59 41.93 78.41
C GLY A 3 23.33 42.34 76.95
N ARG A 4 23.51 43.62 76.62
CA ARG A 4 23.28 44.14 75.25
C ARG A 4 24.23 43.55 74.21
N VAL A 5 25.46 43.25 74.60
CA VAL A 5 26.44 42.63 73.70
C VAL A 5 26.04 41.17 73.37
N LYS A 6 25.58 40.43 74.36
CA LYS A 6 25.10 39.04 74.13
C LYS A 6 23.89 38.98 73.22
N THR A 7 22.93 39.91 73.30
CA THR A 7 21.77 39.95 72.41
C THR A 7 22.16 40.33 71.03
N ILE A 8 23.08 41.22 70.78
CA ILE A 8 23.57 41.60 69.47
C ILE A 8 24.30 40.41 68.82
N VAL A 9 25.15 39.75 69.56
CA VAL A 9 25.85 38.53 68.98
C VAL A 9 24.86 37.43 68.70
N ALA A 10 23.87 37.15 69.51
CA ALA A 10 22.84 36.16 69.24
C ALA A 10 22.02 36.50 67.95
N ALA A 11 21.66 37.81 67.82
CA ALA A 11 20.96 38.27 66.61
C ALA A 11 21.80 38.10 65.32
N LEU A 12 23.09 38.40 65.40
CA LEU A 12 23.99 38.20 64.25
C LEU A 12 24.16 36.72 63.86
N VAL A 13 24.27 35.84 64.84
CA VAL A 13 24.35 34.39 64.63
C VAL A 13 23.04 33.86 63.98
N LEU A 14 21.90 34.27 64.42
CA LEU A 14 20.61 33.92 63.90
C LEU A 14 20.45 34.45 62.46
N ALA A 15 20.83 35.66 62.16
CA ALA A 15 20.79 36.25 60.83
C ALA A 15 21.74 35.53 59.90
N GLY A 16 22.95 35.15 60.32
CA GLY A 16 23.90 34.36 59.56
C GLY A 16 23.39 32.95 59.28
N ALA A 17 22.80 32.30 60.30
CA ALA A 17 22.19 30.96 60.04
C ALA A 17 21.01 31.01 59.08
N PHE A 18 20.17 32.07 59.19
CA PHE A 18 19.07 32.26 58.24
C PHE A 18 19.56 32.52 56.77
N ALA A 19 20.55 33.37 56.61
CA ALA A 19 21.17 33.64 55.30
C ALA A 19 21.82 32.39 54.71
N ALA A 20 22.56 31.61 55.50
CA ALA A 20 23.14 30.35 55.04
C ALA A 20 22.07 29.33 54.63
N GLY A 21 20.98 29.22 55.40
CA GLY A 21 19.84 28.37 55.08
C GLY A 21 19.16 28.77 53.77
N TRP A 22 18.99 30.08 53.56
CA TRP A 22 18.39 30.62 52.31
C TRP A 22 19.25 30.32 51.08
N VAL A 23 20.56 30.51 51.16
CA VAL A 23 21.49 30.22 50.10
C VAL A 23 21.51 28.72 49.77
N ALA A 24 21.57 27.88 50.81
CA ALA A 24 21.54 26.41 50.61
C ALA A 24 20.24 25.93 50.01
N GLN A 25 19.09 26.53 50.37
CA GLN A 25 17.80 26.25 49.75
C GLN A 25 17.77 26.68 48.24
N GLY A 26 18.32 27.85 47.92
CA GLY A 26 18.44 28.33 46.53
C GLY A 26 19.24 27.38 45.64
N TRP A 27 20.39 26.92 46.10
CA TRP A 27 21.21 25.98 45.37
C TRP A 27 20.51 24.64 45.09
N ARG A 28 19.73 24.14 46.04
CA ARG A 28 18.95 22.91 45.86
C ARG A 28 17.83 23.11 44.83
N ALA A 29 17.16 24.26 44.86
CA ALA A 29 16.11 24.61 43.91
C ALA A 29 16.70 24.76 42.48
N ASP A 30 17.83 25.45 42.36
CA ASP A 30 18.52 25.61 41.06
C ASP A 30 19.02 24.27 40.50
N ALA A 31 19.55 23.40 41.35
CA ALA A 31 19.94 22.05 40.92
C ALA A 31 18.76 21.22 40.43
N ALA A 32 17.61 21.26 41.14
CA ALA A 32 16.40 20.57 40.72
C ALA A 32 15.84 21.12 39.41
N LEU A 33 15.85 22.43 39.19
CA LEU A 33 15.45 23.08 37.95
C LEU A 33 16.40 22.73 36.80
N ALA A 34 17.70 22.67 37.05
CA ALA A 34 18.69 22.28 36.05
C ALA A 34 18.46 20.83 35.58
N GLN A 35 18.21 19.92 36.50
CA GLN A 35 17.91 18.52 36.21
C GLN A 35 16.61 18.41 35.42
N LEU A 36 15.53 19.09 35.78
CA LEU A 36 14.27 19.08 35.05
C LEU A 36 14.44 19.62 33.63
N ARG A 37 15.23 20.68 33.42
CA ARG A 37 15.54 21.21 32.09
C ARG A 37 16.33 20.20 31.26
N GLN A 38 17.26 19.49 31.88
CA GLN A 38 18.03 18.43 31.16
C GLN A 38 17.12 17.27 30.78
N ASP A 39 16.24 16.82 31.65
CA ASP A 39 15.28 15.76 31.39
C ASP A 39 14.33 16.15 30.26
N HIS A 40 13.79 17.37 30.29
CA HIS A 40 12.97 17.91 29.21
C HIS A 40 13.72 17.99 27.87
N ALA A 41 14.97 18.45 27.88
CA ALA A 41 15.78 18.49 26.66
C ALA A 41 16.03 17.08 26.10
N GLY A 42 16.26 16.11 26.96
CA GLY A 42 16.40 14.71 26.61
C GLY A 42 15.14 14.13 25.93
N VAL A 43 13.98 14.38 26.54
CA VAL A 43 12.67 13.95 25.98
C VAL A 43 12.40 14.58 24.61
N LEU A 44 12.66 15.89 24.49
CA LEU A 44 12.48 16.59 23.20
C LEU A 44 13.43 16.05 22.12
N ALA A 45 14.68 15.75 22.47
CA ALA A 45 15.65 15.15 21.55
C ALA A 45 15.23 13.73 21.11
N ASP A 46 14.69 12.92 22.03
CA ASP A 46 14.19 11.58 21.75
C ASP A 46 12.95 11.64 20.83
N ILE A 47 12.00 12.52 21.11
CA ILE A 47 10.83 12.76 20.26
C ILE A 47 11.28 13.22 18.86
N ALA A 48 12.21 14.14 18.75
CA ALA A 48 12.71 14.64 17.49
C ALA A 48 13.38 13.53 16.64
N THR A 49 14.17 12.66 17.30
CA THR A 49 14.81 11.53 16.63
C THR A 49 13.79 10.48 16.16
N LYS A 50 12.84 10.12 16.99
CA LYS A 50 11.77 9.18 16.64
C LYS A 50 10.89 9.72 15.51
N THR A 51 10.53 11.00 15.57
CA THR A 51 9.74 11.65 14.51
C THR A 51 10.48 11.66 13.17
N ARG A 52 11.79 11.96 13.19
CA ARG A 52 12.60 11.89 11.97
C ARG A 52 12.69 10.48 11.41
N ALA A 53 12.95 9.51 12.26
CA ALA A 53 13.01 8.10 11.85
C ALA A 53 11.67 7.62 11.26
N ALA A 54 10.55 7.98 11.87
CA ALA A 54 9.22 7.69 11.34
C ALA A 54 8.97 8.37 9.99
N ALA A 55 9.33 9.65 9.85
CA ALA A 55 9.20 10.37 8.59
C ALA A 55 10.07 9.77 7.47
N ASP A 56 11.29 9.34 7.80
CA ASP A 56 12.18 8.70 6.81
C ASP A 56 11.66 7.30 6.40
N ALA A 57 11.08 6.55 7.34
CA ALA A 57 10.43 5.27 7.05
C ALA A 57 9.23 5.46 6.11
N VAL A 58 8.37 6.45 6.36
CA VAL A 58 7.23 6.79 5.49
C VAL A 58 7.72 7.16 4.08
N ARG A 59 8.71 8.04 3.97
CA ARG A 59 9.29 8.43 2.67
C ARG A 59 9.92 7.25 1.92
N ALA A 60 10.55 6.32 2.64
CA ALA A 60 11.09 5.11 2.04
C ALA A 60 9.98 4.22 1.48
N TYR A 61 8.91 4.02 2.25
CA TYR A 61 7.74 3.29 1.83
C TYR A 61 7.06 3.92 0.62
N GLU A 62 6.82 5.23 0.63
CA GLU A 62 6.21 5.96 -0.49
C GLU A 62 7.01 5.80 -1.79
N ARG A 63 8.35 5.91 -1.70
CA ARG A 63 9.22 5.68 -2.85
C ARG A 63 9.12 4.25 -3.37
N GLN A 64 9.13 3.26 -2.48
CA GLN A 64 9.01 1.86 -2.86
C GLN A 64 7.65 1.55 -3.47
N ALA A 65 6.57 2.07 -2.89
CA ALA A 65 5.22 1.94 -3.41
C ALA A 65 5.09 2.60 -4.79
N GLY A 66 5.65 3.79 -4.97
CA GLY A 66 5.67 4.49 -6.26
C GLY A 66 6.42 3.69 -7.35
N LEU A 67 7.57 3.12 -7.03
CA LEU A 67 8.32 2.27 -7.97
C LEU A 67 7.55 0.98 -8.31
N ALA A 68 6.91 0.36 -7.35
CA ALA A 68 6.10 -0.83 -7.57
C ALA A 68 4.89 -0.54 -8.47
N LEU A 69 4.20 0.58 -8.24
CA LEU A 69 3.07 1.00 -9.09
C LEU A 69 3.53 1.34 -10.51
N ALA A 70 4.65 2.04 -10.68
CA ALA A 70 5.19 2.36 -12.00
C ALA A 70 5.61 1.10 -12.78
N ALA A 71 6.20 0.12 -12.09
CA ALA A 71 6.54 -1.18 -12.70
C ALA A 71 5.29 -1.96 -13.12
N ALA A 72 4.24 -1.91 -12.30
CA ALA A 72 2.97 -2.55 -12.57
C ALA A 72 2.25 -1.91 -13.77
N ASP A 73 2.22 -0.59 -13.84
CA ASP A 73 1.64 0.18 -14.95
C ASP A 73 2.36 -0.13 -16.26
N LYS A 74 3.70 -0.11 -16.24
CA LYS A 74 4.50 -0.48 -17.40
C LYS A 74 4.17 -1.89 -17.89
N LYS A 75 4.14 -2.86 -16.98
CA LYS A 75 3.81 -4.25 -17.33
C LYS A 75 2.39 -4.37 -17.90
N SER A 76 1.41 -3.75 -17.28
CA SER A 76 0.01 -3.74 -17.75
C SER A 76 -0.12 -3.14 -19.15
N THR A 77 0.61 -2.06 -19.42
CA THR A 77 0.65 -1.41 -20.75
C THR A 77 1.31 -2.31 -21.80
N GLU A 78 2.42 -2.96 -21.44
CA GLU A 78 3.10 -3.92 -22.33
C GLU A 78 2.20 -5.12 -22.65
N ASP A 79 1.56 -5.72 -21.64
CA ASP A 79 0.65 -6.84 -21.80
C ASP A 79 -0.56 -6.47 -22.70
N LEU A 80 -1.13 -5.29 -22.49
CA LEU A 80 -2.22 -4.77 -23.31
C LEU A 80 -1.79 -4.52 -24.76
N ASN A 81 -0.63 -3.94 -24.99
CA ASN A 81 -0.09 -3.70 -26.33
C ASN A 81 0.18 -5.02 -27.07
N ASN A 82 0.72 -6.02 -26.36
CA ASN A 82 0.93 -7.35 -26.91
C ASN A 82 -0.39 -8.04 -27.28
N ALA A 83 -1.40 -7.96 -26.39
CA ALA A 83 -2.74 -8.50 -26.66
C ALA A 83 -3.38 -7.84 -27.88
N LYS A 84 -3.31 -6.51 -27.99
CA LYS A 84 -3.82 -5.76 -29.15
C LYS A 84 -3.09 -6.12 -30.45
N ALA A 85 -1.77 -6.26 -30.40
CA ALA A 85 -0.99 -6.68 -31.55
C ALA A 85 -1.36 -8.11 -32.03
N GLU A 86 -1.58 -9.01 -31.08
CA GLU A 86 -2.03 -10.37 -31.42
C GLU A 86 -3.44 -10.38 -31.99
N THR A 87 -4.38 -9.65 -31.40
CA THR A 87 -5.74 -9.51 -31.93
C THR A 87 -5.74 -8.91 -33.33
N GLN A 88 -4.88 -7.92 -33.59
CA GLN A 88 -4.75 -7.34 -34.92
C GLN A 88 -4.27 -8.38 -35.97
N ARG A 89 -3.28 -9.20 -35.60
CA ARG A 89 -2.82 -10.31 -36.46
C ARG A 89 -3.93 -11.31 -36.74
N LEU A 90 -4.74 -11.63 -35.72
CA LEU A 90 -5.89 -12.52 -35.91
C LEU A 90 -6.96 -11.91 -36.85
N ARG A 91 -7.24 -10.61 -36.71
CA ARG A 91 -8.16 -9.89 -37.62
C ARG A 91 -7.67 -9.93 -39.06
N ASP A 92 -6.39 -9.66 -39.25
CA ASP A 92 -5.80 -9.69 -40.59
C ASP A 92 -5.88 -11.09 -41.20
N CYS A 93 -5.64 -12.13 -40.42
CA CYS A 93 -5.78 -13.53 -40.82
C CYS A 93 -7.23 -13.90 -41.16
N VAL A 94 -8.21 -13.47 -40.35
CA VAL A 94 -9.65 -13.71 -40.62
C VAL A 94 -10.09 -12.99 -41.89
N ARG A 95 -9.66 -11.74 -42.09
CA ARG A 95 -9.97 -10.97 -43.32
C ARG A 95 -9.35 -11.59 -44.59
N ALA A 96 -8.16 -12.15 -44.43
CA ALA A 96 -7.50 -12.88 -45.51
C ALA A 96 -8.13 -14.27 -45.82
N GLY A 97 -9.08 -14.71 -44.98
CA GLY A 97 -9.72 -16.02 -45.11
C GLY A 97 -8.81 -17.20 -44.78
N THR A 98 -7.61 -16.94 -44.22
CA THR A 98 -6.62 -17.97 -43.89
C THR A 98 -6.81 -18.56 -42.49
N CYS A 99 -7.58 -17.94 -41.64
CA CYS A 99 -7.98 -18.47 -40.33
C CYS A 99 -9.43 -18.08 -40.01
N GLY A 100 -10.04 -18.76 -39.04
CA GLY A 100 -11.38 -18.49 -38.53
C GLY A 100 -11.48 -18.79 -37.05
N VAL A 101 -12.42 -18.11 -36.38
CA VAL A 101 -12.75 -18.42 -34.99
C VAL A 101 -13.63 -19.67 -35.01
N ARG A 102 -13.22 -20.69 -34.25
CA ARG A 102 -13.94 -21.96 -34.12
C ARG A 102 -14.49 -22.08 -32.70
N ILE A 103 -15.77 -22.37 -32.57
CA ILE A 103 -16.39 -22.71 -31.28
C ILE A 103 -16.45 -24.23 -31.18
N VAL A 104 -15.83 -24.77 -30.14
CA VAL A 104 -15.95 -26.18 -29.79
C VAL A 104 -17.13 -26.33 -28.84
N THR A 105 -18.23 -26.92 -29.34
CA THR A 105 -19.39 -27.23 -28.52
C THR A 105 -19.23 -28.64 -27.96
N ARG A 106 -19.09 -28.77 -26.66
CA ARG A 106 -19.10 -30.05 -25.98
C ARG A 106 -20.53 -30.33 -25.52
N TYR A 107 -21.22 -31.24 -26.15
CA TYR A 107 -22.50 -31.76 -25.63
C TYR A 107 -22.21 -32.62 -24.41
N VAL A 108 -22.69 -32.19 -23.27
CA VAL A 108 -22.76 -33.05 -22.06
C VAL A 108 -24.07 -33.82 -22.20
N ASP A 109 -23.99 -35.13 -22.47
CA ASP A 109 -25.17 -35.98 -22.41
C ASP A 109 -25.80 -35.90 -21.05
N GLN A 110 -26.97 -35.30 -20.96
CA GLN A 110 -27.75 -35.25 -19.72
C GLN A 110 -28.43 -36.63 -19.58
N PRO A 111 -28.12 -37.40 -18.54
CA PRO A 111 -28.75 -38.71 -18.37
C PRO A 111 -30.25 -38.48 -18.08
N GLY A 112 -31.10 -38.80 -19.05
CA GLY A 112 -32.55 -38.77 -18.93
C GLY A 112 -33.35 -38.06 -20.04
N GLY A 113 -32.70 -37.42 -21.02
CA GLY A 113 -33.38 -36.84 -22.17
C GLY A 113 -33.57 -37.89 -23.29
N ALA A 114 -34.83 -38.23 -23.58
CA ALA A 114 -35.15 -38.98 -24.79
C ALA A 114 -34.86 -38.13 -25.99
N GLY A 115 -33.66 -38.23 -26.56
CA GLY A 115 -33.32 -37.68 -27.85
C GLY A 115 -33.95 -38.48 -29.01
N PRO A 116 -34.24 -37.90 -30.16
CA PRO A 116 -34.74 -38.63 -31.30
C PRO A 116 -33.71 -39.72 -31.74
N ALA A 117 -34.22 -40.91 -31.94
CA ALA A 117 -33.48 -42.17 -32.10
C ALA A 117 -32.77 -42.30 -33.44
N ASP A 118 -32.20 -41.25 -34.01
CA ASP A 118 -31.45 -41.30 -35.29
C ASP A 118 -30.09 -40.58 -35.29
N ALA A 119 -29.51 -40.32 -34.11
CA ALA A 119 -28.10 -40.04 -34.08
C ALA A 119 -27.28 -41.30 -33.96
N ALA A 120 -27.04 -41.95 -35.11
CA ALA A 120 -26.18 -43.10 -35.25
C ALA A 120 -24.85 -42.88 -34.53
N ALA A 121 -24.54 -43.84 -33.66
CA ALA A 121 -23.23 -44.21 -33.17
C ALA A 121 -22.04 -43.49 -33.85
N GLY A 122 -21.47 -42.60 -33.18
CA GLY A 122 -20.26 -42.00 -33.71
C GLY A 122 -19.66 -41.03 -32.73
N GLY A 123 -18.73 -41.49 -31.97
CA GLY A 123 -17.60 -40.76 -31.47
C GLY A 123 -17.91 -39.37 -30.85
N VAL A 124 -17.22 -39.06 -29.81
CA VAL A 124 -17.06 -37.70 -29.30
C VAL A 124 -16.61 -36.81 -30.45
N GLY A 125 -17.55 -36.34 -31.28
CA GLY A 125 -17.31 -35.40 -32.36
C GLY A 125 -17.08 -34.01 -31.72
N ASP A 126 -15.86 -33.57 -31.75
CA ASP A 126 -15.53 -32.14 -31.60
C ASP A 126 -16.11 -31.43 -32.81
N ASP A 127 -17.42 -31.20 -32.86
CA ASP A 127 -18.06 -30.39 -33.91
C ASP A 127 -17.67 -28.93 -33.71
N ALA A 128 -16.53 -28.59 -34.27
CA ALA A 128 -16.03 -27.22 -34.30
C ALA A 128 -16.78 -26.43 -35.38
N ILE A 129 -17.72 -25.59 -34.94
CA ILE A 129 -18.43 -24.67 -35.83
C ILE A 129 -17.51 -23.49 -36.17
N THR A 130 -17.19 -23.31 -37.43
CA THR A 130 -16.44 -22.14 -37.89
C THR A 130 -17.42 -20.94 -37.97
N LEU A 131 -17.11 -19.87 -37.31
CA LEU A 131 -17.92 -18.66 -37.33
C LEU A 131 -17.73 -17.88 -38.62
N ASP A 132 -18.79 -17.22 -39.05
CA ASP A 132 -18.72 -16.22 -40.15
C ASP A 132 -17.72 -15.11 -39.81
N ALA A 133 -17.12 -14.48 -40.83
CA ALA A 133 -16.08 -13.48 -40.68
C ALA A 133 -16.57 -12.28 -39.82
N GLY A 134 -17.83 -11.83 -40.04
CA GLY A 134 -18.41 -10.72 -39.24
C GLY A 134 -18.65 -11.08 -37.76
N VAL A 135 -18.98 -12.33 -37.47
CA VAL A 135 -19.11 -12.81 -36.09
C VAL A 135 -17.72 -12.96 -35.46
N SER A 136 -16.76 -13.46 -36.20
CA SER A 136 -15.37 -13.59 -35.79
C SER A 136 -14.78 -12.23 -35.41
N GLU A 137 -15.03 -11.16 -36.16
CA GLU A 137 -14.59 -9.80 -35.85
C GLU A 137 -15.21 -9.30 -34.54
N ARG A 138 -16.52 -9.51 -34.30
CA ARG A 138 -17.16 -9.13 -33.04
C ARG A 138 -16.58 -9.86 -31.81
N VAL A 139 -16.24 -11.13 -31.97
CA VAL A 139 -15.58 -11.90 -30.90
C VAL A 139 -14.20 -11.32 -30.61
N LEU A 140 -13.46 -10.90 -31.60
CA LEU A 140 -12.15 -10.26 -31.45
C LEU A 140 -12.30 -8.86 -30.77
N ASP A 141 -13.33 -8.08 -31.13
CA ASP A 141 -13.64 -6.81 -30.48
C ASP A 141 -13.98 -7.01 -28.98
N LEU A 142 -14.76 -8.03 -28.67
CA LEU A 142 -15.08 -8.36 -27.27
C LEU A 142 -13.83 -8.80 -26.51
N ARG A 143 -12.93 -9.57 -27.13
CA ARG A 143 -11.66 -9.97 -26.53
C ARG A 143 -10.79 -8.74 -26.20
N ASP A 144 -10.71 -7.77 -27.11
CA ASP A 144 -9.96 -6.53 -26.86
C ASP A 144 -10.56 -5.73 -25.71
N ALA A 145 -11.89 -5.60 -25.64
CA ALA A 145 -12.57 -4.92 -24.53
C ALA A 145 -12.30 -5.63 -23.18
N ILE A 146 -12.37 -6.97 -23.16
CA ILE A 146 -12.05 -7.76 -21.96
C ILE A 146 -10.58 -7.57 -21.54
N ALA A 147 -9.64 -7.56 -22.49
CA ALA A 147 -8.22 -7.35 -22.20
C ALA A 147 -7.97 -5.95 -21.60
N GLU A 148 -8.66 -4.93 -22.11
CA GLU A 148 -8.57 -3.56 -21.60
C GLU A 148 -9.15 -3.45 -20.18
N ASP A 149 -10.30 -4.06 -19.92
CA ASP A 149 -10.92 -4.06 -18.59
C ASP A 149 -10.09 -4.89 -17.57
N ALA A 150 -9.53 -6.02 -18.01
CA ALA A 150 -8.63 -6.81 -17.17
C ALA A 150 -7.37 -6.02 -16.78
N ALA A 151 -6.79 -5.24 -17.70
CA ALA A 151 -5.65 -4.38 -17.41
C ALA A 151 -6.01 -3.29 -16.41
N LYS A 152 -7.16 -2.62 -16.56
CA LYS A 152 -7.66 -1.62 -15.61
C LYS A 152 -7.90 -2.21 -14.22
N LEU A 153 -8.55 -3.36 -14.14
CA LEU A 153 -8.81 -4.06 -12.88
C LEU A 153 -7.52 -4.52 -12.20
N GLY A 154 -6.54 -4.98 -12.97
CA GLY A 154 -5.22 -5.36 -12.47
C GLY A 154 -4.52 -4.19 -11.80
N TYR A 155 -4.49 -3.03 -12.45
CA TYR A 155 -3.95 -1.79 -11.90
C TYR A 155 -4.67 -1.35 -10.62
N LEU A 156 -6.00 -1.31 -10.63
CA LEU A 156 -6.80 -0.90 -9.48
C LEU A 156 -6.61 -1.81 -8.26
N ARG A 157 -6.50 -3.13 -8.47
CA ARG A 157 -6.21 -4.09 -7.38
C ARG A 157 -4.84 -3.85 -6.76
N GLN A 158 -3.84 -3.54 -7.57
CA GLN A 158 -2.50 -3.23 -7.06
C GLN A 158 -2.48 -1.92 -6.30
N TYR A 159 -3.18 -0.90 -6.80
CA TYR A 159 -3.34 0.38 -6.12
C TYR A 159 -4.04 0.22 -4.77
N ALA A 160 -5.17 -0.50 -4.72
CA ALA A 160 -5.88 -0.79 -3.48
C ALA A 160 -5.00 -1.53 -2.46
N GLY A 161 -4.25 -2.54 -2.89
CA GLY A 161 -3.33 -3.27 -2.02
C GLY A 161 -2.15 -2.43 -1.49
N GLN A 162 -1.75 -1.35 -2.18
CA GLN A 162 -0.77 -0.39 -1.65
C GLN A 162 -1.42 0.53 -0.60
N CYS A 163 -2.66 0.98 -0.83
CA CYS A 163 -3.40 1.81 0.12
C CYS A 163 -3.66 1.06 1.44
N GLU A 164 -4.05 -0.20 1.39
CA GLU A 164 -4.26 -1.03 2.59
C GLU A 164 -2.97 -1.17 3.41
N ARG A 165 -1.84 -1.44 2.78
CA ARG A 165 -0.53 -1.53 3.45
C ARG A 165 -0.07 -0.22 4.06
N GLY A 166 -0.33 0.91 3.37
CA GLY A 166 -0.02 2.24 3.89
C GLY A 166 -0.88 2.63 5.09
N GLY A 167 -2.17 2.23 5.10
CA GLY A 167 -3.10 2.50 6.20
C GLY A 167 -2.74 1.79 7.50
N VAL A 168 -2.16 0.59 7.44
CA VAL A 168 -1.75 -0.18 8.63
C VAL A 168 -0.55 0.46 9.34
N MET A 169 0.39 1.06 8.60
CA MET A 169 1.58 1.71 9.18
C MET A 169 1.30 3.05 9.88
N GLY A 170 0.11 3.61 9.72
CA GLY A 170 -0.29 4.86 10.39
C GLY A 170 -1.04 4.66 11.72
N GLN A 171 -1.23 3.41 12.18
CA GLN A 171 -2.00 3.09 13.38
C GLN A 171 -1.15 2.56 14.55
N GLU A 172 0.16 2.44 14.42
CA GLU A 172 1.12 2.13 15.49
C GLU A 172 1.85 3.40 15.97
#